data_a758a270feda3a004e9a75547e30ba9b
#
_entry.id   a758a270feda3a004e9a75547e30ba9b
#
_cell.length_a   1.000
_cell.length_b   1.000
_cell.length_c   1.000
_cell.angle_alpha   90.00
_cell.angle_beta   90.00
_cell.angle_gamma   90.00
#
_symmetry.space_group_name_H-M   'P 1'
#
loop_
_entity.id
_entity.type
_entity.pdbx_description
1 polymer ?
#
loop_
_entity_poly.entity_id
_entity_poly.type
_entity_poly.pdbx_seq_one_letter_code
_entity_poly.pdbx_strand_id
1 'polypeptide(L)'
;ATLGATALFERELTRLTGEVTTVVSAKTRPVPLTFRYEEKSSLETTVMELVEAKQAPVYVVHFTQNDAAQTTQNLMSQNYCSADEKTAIAEALIGVKFTSPYGKDFKRFLRHGIGLHHAGLLPKYRVLVEQLAQKGLLKIICGTDTLGVGVNVPIRTVLLTRLTKYSGAKVATLTARDFHQITGRAGRKGFDDIGYVVAMAPEHVVENAKQEAKAAGDAKKLKKLVKRKPPEGFVGWSGETFTKLQSAAPEPLVSRFQVTHAMLLQVLSRKGDGCRAMQHLIADSHETPAQKKAHTTRAWQLFRSLLERKIIEIRPKAEHAHGGKLRLNIDLQDDF
;
A
#
# COMPACT_ATOMS: atom_id res chain seq x y z
N ALA A 1 2.00 -14.53 -0.08
CA ALA A 1 2.72 -13.45 0.63
C ALA A 1 4.08 -13.21 -0.02
N THR A 2 4.56 -11.98 0.00
CA THR A 2 5.86 -11.55 -0.57
C THR A 2 6.91 -11.46 0.54
N LEU A 3 7.18 -12.58 1.21
CA LEU A 3 8.07 -12.59 2.39
C LEU A 3 9.57 -12.56 2.02
N GLY A 4 9.92 -12.94 0.80
CA GLY A 4 11.32 -13.15 0.42
C GLY A 4 11.87 -14.43 1.05
N ALA A 5 13.14 -14.42 1.50
CA ALA A 5 13.76 -15.56 2.15
C ALA A 5 13.07 -15.90 3.49
N THR A 6 12.69 -17.16 3.67
CA THR A 6 11.89 -17.64 4.83
C THR A 6 12.71 -18.32 5.92
N ALA A 7 13.98 -18.66 5.69
CA ALA A 7 14.80 -19.42 6.60
C ALA A 7 14.89 -18.86 8.04
N LEU A 8 14.85 -17.52 8.17
CA LEU A 8 14.81 -16.88 9.49
C LEU A 8 13.50 -17.21 10.22
N PHE A 9 12.37 -17.12 9.52
CA PHE A 9 11.04 -17.39 10.11
C PHE A 9 10.90 -18.85 10.51
N GLU A 10 11.35 -19.77 9.67
CA GLU A 10 11.34 -21.20 9.95
C GLU A 10 12.09 -21.51 11.25
N ARG A 11 13.32 -21.00 11.37
CA ARG A 11 14.16 -21.19 12.57
C ARG A 11 13.52 -20.59 13.81
N GLU A 12 13.08 -19.32 13.74
CA GLU A 12 12.56 -18.61 14.92
C GLU A 12 11.19 -19.15 15.36
N LEU A 13 10.31 -19.51 14.43
CA LEU A 13 9.04 -20.15 14.76
C LEU A 13 9.26 -21.52 15.39
N THR A 14 10.14 -22.35 14.82
CA THR A 14 10.53 -23.65 15.43
C THR A 14 11.08 -23.47 16.84
N ARG A 15 11.96 -22.47 17.04
CA ARG A 15 12.51 -22.16 18.38
C ARG A 15 11.43 -21.72 19.38
N LEU A 16 10.46 -20.90 18.95
CA LEU A 16 9.43 -20.33 19.84
C LEU A 16 8.32 -21.33 20.17
N THR A 17 7.94 -22.18 19.22
CA THR A 17 6.84 -23.14 19.39
C THR A 17 7.31 -24.48 19.92
N GLY A 18 8.58 -24.84 19.75
CA GLY A 18 9.11 -26.18 19.99
C GLY A 18 8.78 -27.17 18.89
N GLU A 19 8.01 -26.77 17.88
CA GLU A 19 7.53 -27.62 16.78
C GLU A 19 8.24 -27.27 15.47
N VAL A 20 8.49 -28.28 14.61
CA VAL A 20 9.16 -28.06 13.33
C VAL A 20 8.28 -27.22 12.40
N THR A 21 8.81 -26.09 11.96
CA THR A 21 8.13 -25.22 11.01
C THR A 21 8.50 -25.61 9.58
N THR A 22 7.49 -25.93 8.76
CA THR A 22 7.67 -26.31 7.37
C THR A 22 7.12 -25.22 6.43
N VAL A 23 7.87 -24.86 5.41
CA VAL A 23 7.45 -23.93 4.37
C VAL A 23 6.74 -24.68 3.25
N VAL A 24 5.48 -24.32 3.02
CA VAL A 24 4.71 -24.77 1.86
C VAL A 24 4.60 -23.64 0.87
N SER A 25 5.16 -23.80 -0.32
CA SER A 25 5.11 -22.80 -1.38
C SER A 25 4.64 -23.40 -2.70
N ALA A 26 3.86 -22.61 -3.46
CA ALA A 26 3.51 -22.98 -4.82
C ALA A 26 4.58 -22.46 -5.78
N LYS A 27 5.08 -23.35 -6.67
CA LYS A 27 6.08 -22.98 -7.70
C LYS A 27 5.45 -22.15 -8.84
N THR A 28 4.15 -22.33 -9.08
CA THR A 28 3.43 -21.66 -10.15
C THR A 28 2.28 -20.84 -9.59
N ARG A 29 2.05 -19.68 -10.20
CA ARG A 29 0.92 -18.83 -9.87
C ARG A 29 -0.36 -19.40 -10.51
N PRO A 30 -1.51 -19.48 -9.78
CA PRO A 30 -2.76 -20.00 -10.34
C PRO A 30 -3.27 -19.23 -11.55
N VAL A 31 -3.07 -17.91 -11.58
CA VAL A 31 -3.42 -17.02 -12.69
C VAL A 31 -2.12 -16.34 -13.14
N PRO A 32 -1.56 -16.68 -14.31
CA PRO A 32 -0.34 -16.07 -14.81
C PRO A 32 -0.54 -14.57 -15.07
N LEU A 33 0.57 -13.81 -15.05
CA LEU A 33 0.56 -12.38 -15.33
C LEU A 33 1.20 -12.07 -16.65
N THR A 34 0.57 -11.17 -17.41
CA THR A 34 1.15 -10.53 -18.59
C THR A 34 1.54 -9.10 -18.24
N PHE A 35 2.74 -8.68 -18.67
CA PHE A 35 3.31 -7.37 -18.35
C PHE A 35 3.44 -6.51 -19.60
N ARG A 36 3.02 -5.24 -19.51
CA ARG A 36 3.13 -4.22 -20.56
C ARG A 36 3.69 -2.93 -19.98
N TYR A 37 4.75 -2.39 -20.58
CA TYR A 37 5.22 -1.04 -20.32
C TYR A 37 4.63 -0.10 -21.36
N GLU A 38 3.92 0.95 -20.93
CA GLU A 38 3.22 1.87 -21.83
C GLU A 38 3.92 3.22 -21.89
N GLU A 39 4.45 3.56 -23.07
CA GLU A 39 5.21 4.80 -23.31
C GLU A 39 4.62 5.70 -24.39
N LYS A 40 3.55 5.25 -25.07
CA LYS A 40 2.97 5.98 -26.22
C LYS A 40 1.62 6.61 -25.89
N SER A 41 0.80 5.93 -25.10
CA SER A 41 -0.56 6.35 -24.78
C SER A 41 -0.62 7.10 -23.43
N SER A 42 -1.58 8.02 -23.30
CA SER A 42 -1.86 8.64 -22.00
C SER A 42 -2.54 7.64 -21.06
N LEU A 43 -2.58 7.97 -19.78
CA LEU A 43 -3.25 7.14 -18.78
C LEU A 43 -4.72 6.89 -19.17
N GLU A 44 -5.45 7.97 -19.52
CA GLU A 44 -6.86 7.90 -19.88
C GLU A 44 -7.10 7.02 -21.12
N THR A 45 -6.25 7.16 -22.14
CA THR A 45 -6.30 6.35 -23.35
C THR A 45 -6.02 4.87 -23.02
N THR A 46 -4.98 4.62 -22.22
CA THR A 46 -4.63 3.25 -21.82
C THR A 46 -5.74 2.59 -21.00
N VAL A 47 -6.37 3.33 -20.07
CA VAL A 47 -7.51 2.82 -19.30
C VAL A 47 -8.69 2.47 -20.22
N MET A 48 -9.00 3.32 -21.20
CA MET A 48 -10.06 3.05 -22.17
C MET A 48 -9.76 1.79 -22.99
N GLU A 49 -8.57 1.67 -23.54
CA GLU A 49 -8.12 0.46 -24.27
C GLU A 49 -8.29 -0.82 -23.44
N LEU A 50 -7.91 -0.77 -22.15
CA LEU A 50 -8.05 -1.90 -21.24
C LEU A 50 -9.51 -2.29 -20.99
N VAL A 51 -10.41 -1.31 -20.85
CA VAL A 51 -11.84 -1.56 -20.66
C VAL A 51 -12.47 -2.13 -21.93
N GLU A 52 -12.16 -1.57 -23.10
CA GLU A 52 -12.63 -2.05 -24.41
C GLU A 52 -12.12 -3.46 -24.72
N ALA A 53 -10.88 -3.77 -24.35
CA ALA A 53 -10.29 -5.11 -24.44
C ALA A 53 -10.86 -6.11 -23.42
N LYS A 54 -11.90 -5.73 -22.65
CA LYS A 54 -12.52 -6.56 -21.60
C LYS A 54 -11.54 -7.00 -20.49
N GLN A 55 -10.56 -6.16 -20.21
CA GLN A 55 -9.56 -6.40 -19.15
C GLN A 55 -9.90 -5.68 -17.82
N ALA A 56 -11.13 -5.19 -17.70
CA ALA A 56 -11.67 -4.65 -16.45
C ALA A 56 -12.04 -5.78 -15.47
N PRO A 57 -12.08 -5.52 -14.14
CA PRO A 57 -11.81 -4.25 -13.48
C PRO A 57 -10.34 -3.85 -13.49
N VAL A 58 -10.07 -2.56 -13.75
CA VAL A 58 -8.74 -1.97 -13.77
C VAL A 58 -8.48 -1.25 -12.45
N TYR A 59 -7.46 -1.67 -11.72
CA TYR A 59 -6.97 -0.97 -10.54
C TYR A 59 -5.84 -0.02 -10.95
N VAL A 60 -6.13 1.29 -10.93
CA VAL A 60 -5.18 2.36 -11.22
C VAL A 60 -4.47 2.75 -9.92
N VAL A 61 -3.21 2.38 -9.81
CA VAL A 61 -2.41 2.52 -8.58
C VAL A 61 -1.68 3.84 -8.56
N HIS A 62 -1.97 4.62 -7.53
CA HIS A 62 -1.30 5.87 -7.19
C HIS A 62 -0.53 5.74 -5.88
N PHE A 63 0.37 6.67 -5.61
CA PHE A 63 1.15 6.71 -4.37
C PHE A 63 0.83 7.94 -3.52
N THR A 64 -0.12 8.76 -3.97
CA THR A 64 -0.73 9.83 -3.18
C THR A 64 -2.24 9.82 -3.33
N GLN A 65 -2.94 10.31 -2.30
CA GLN A 65 -4.40 10.41 -2.31
C GLN A 65 -4.88 11.44 -3.33
N ASN A 66 -4.14 12.55 -3.47
CA ASN A 66 -4.47 13.62 -4.40
C ASN A 66 -4.38 13.15 -5.85
N ASP A 67 -3.32 12.41 -6.22
CA ASP A 67 -3.18 11.86 -7.58
C ASP A 67 -4.33 10.88 -7.89
N ALA A 68 -4.72 10.04 -6.93
CA ALA A 68 -5.84 9.12 -7.10
C ALA A 68 -7.16 9.86 -7.32
N ALA A 69 -7.43 10.90 -6.54
CA ALA A 69 -8.64 11.71 -6.69
C ALA A 69 -8.65 12.49 -8.01
N GLN A 70 -7.54 13.10 -8.39
CA GLN A 70 -7.40 13.85 -9.65
C GLN A 70 -7.61 12.94 -10.87
N THR A 71 -6.98 11.76 -10.88
CA THR A 71 -7.18 10.79 -11.96
C THR A 71 -8.62 10.31 -12.03
N THR A 72 -9.27 10.06 -10.88
CA THR A 72 -10.70 9.70 -10.84
C THR A 72 -11.56 10.78 -11.50
N GLN A 73 -11.27 12.06 -11.23
CA GLN A 73 -11.95 13.19 -11.83
C GLN A 73 -11.70 13.26 -13.35
N ASN A 74 -10.47 13.09 -13.80
CA ASN A 74 -10.09 13.15 -15.22
C ASN A 74 -10.77 12.04 -16.02
N LEU A 75 -10.83 10.83 -15.48
CA LEU A 75 -11.46 9.67 -16.12
C LEU A 75 -12.96 9.83 -16.32
N MET A 76 -13.66 10.70 -15.61
CA MET A 76 -15.09 10.97 -15.83
C MET A 76 -15.40 11.63 -17.18
N SER A 77 -14.39 12.15 -17.88
CA SER A 77 -14.57 12.71 -19.22
C SER A 77 -14.96 11.65 -20.27
N GLN A 78 -14.83 10.36 -19.93
CA GLN A 78 -15.08 9.25 -20.82
C GLN A 78 -16.19 8.34 -20.28
N ASN A 79 -16.77 7.51 -21.16
CA ASN A 79 -17.83 6.59 -20.81
C ASN A 79 -17.32 5.14 -20.79
N TYR A 80 -17.27 4.53 -19.62
CA TYR A 80 -16.76 3.17 -19.41
C TYR A 80 -17.87 2.14 -19.21
N CYS A 81 -19.13 2.57 -19.03
CA CYS A 81 -20.24 1.70 -18.70
C CYS A 81 -21.35 1.81 -19.74
N SER A 82 -22.00 0.69 -20.04
CA SER A 82 -23.24 0.67 -20.82
C SER A 82 -24.41 1.32 -20.07
N ALA A 83 -25.54 1.55 -20.74
CA ALA A 83 -26.74 2.08 -20.11
C ALA A 83 -27.26 1.15 -19.00
N ASP A 84 -27.28 -0.16 -19.23
CA ASP A 84 -27.72 -1.16 -18.27
C ASP A 84 -26.82 -1.20 -17.03
N GLU A 85 -25.50 -1.13 -17.22
CA GLU A 85 -24.53 -1.07 -16.11
C GLU A 85 -24.73 0.19 -15.27
N LYS A 86 -24.99 1.35 -15.89
CA LYS A 86 -25.28 2.59 -15.16
C LYS A 86 -26.58 2.49 -14.37
N THR A 87 -27.60 1.81 -14.92
CA THR A 87 -28.86 1.55 -14.23
C THR A 87 -28.64 0.66 -13.02
N ALA A 88 -27.91 -0.45 -13.18
CA ALA A 88 -27.58 -1.36 -12.08
C ALA A 88 -26.75 -0.65 -10.96
N ILE A 89 -25.82 0.23 -11.33
CA ILE A 89 -25.10 1.05 -10.35
C ILE A 89 -26.04 2.00 -9.64
N ALA A 90 -26.96 2.66 -10.37
CA ALA A 90 -27.92 3.59 -9.77
C ALA A 90 -28.82 2.88 -8.76
N GLU A 91 -29.32 1.69 -9.09
CA GLU A 91 -30.10 0.84 -8.18
C GLU A 91 -29.31 0.42 -6.94
N ALA A 92 -28.04 0.01 -7.11
CA ALA A 92 -27.18 -0.36 -5.99
C ALA A 92 -26.85 0.83 -5.05
N LEU A 93 -27.03 2.05 -5.51
CA LEU A 93 -26.84 3.28 -4.71
C LEU A 93 -28.12 3.79 -4.06
N ILE A 94 -29.29 3.14 -4.25
CA ILE A 94 -30.54 3.50 -3.58
C ILE A 94 -30.36 3.34 -2.07
N GLY A 95 -30.77 4.33 -1.30
CA GLY A 95 -30.65 4.33 0.17
C GLY A 95 -29.27 4.72 0.72
N VAL A 96 -28.25 4.82 -0.12
CA VAL A 96 -26.92 5.25 0.33
C VAL A 96 -26.88 6.76 0.59
N LYS A 97 -26.54 7.15 1.83
CA LYS A 97 -26.44 8.56 2.23
C LYS A 97 -25.04 9.12 2.01
N PHE A 98 -24.93 10.09 1.12
CA PHE A 98 -23.69 10.81 0.80
C PHE A 98 -23.66 12.17 1.56
N THR A 99 -23.37 12.12 2.86
CA THR A 99 -23.52 13.26 3.78
C THR A 99 -22.29 14.16 3.89
N SER A 100 -21.13 13.74 3.38
CA SER A 100 -19.93 14.58 3.42
C SER A 100 -19.93 15.61 2.29
N PRO A 101 -19.18 16.72 2.40
CA PRO A 101 -19.02 17.68 1.32
C PRO A 101 -18.55 17.03 0.01
N TYR A 102 -17.66 16.06 0.12
CA TYR A 102 -17.14 15.26 -1.01
C TYR A 102 -18.13 14.21 -1.51
N GLY A 103 -19.22 13.96 -0.79
CA GLY A 103 -20.17 12.87 -1.10
C GLY A 103 -20.86 13.00 -2.46
N LYS A 104 -21.12 14.24 -2.92
CA LYS A 104 -21.74 14.48 -4.24
C LYS A 104 -20.82 14.05 -5.37
N ASP A 105 -19.55 14.44 -5.33
CA ASP A 105 -18.57 14.07 -6.34
C ASP A 105 -18.29 12.57 -6.29
N PHE A 106 -18.17 12.01 -5.11
CA PHE A 106 -17.98 10.57 -4.92
C PHE A 106 -19.13 9.75 -5.54
N LYS A 107 -20.39 10.18 -5.34
CA LYS A 107 -21.56 9.56 -5.99
C LYS A 107 -21.48 9.64 -7.52
N ARG A 108 -20.99 10.77 -8.06
CA ARG A 108 -20.80 10.92 -9.52
C ARG A 108 -19.77 9.93 -10.05
N PHE A 109 -18.63 9.76 -9.38
CA PHE A 109 -17.60 8.79 -9.76
C PHE A 109 -18.20 7.38 -9.85
N LEU A 110 -18.88 6.95 -8.80
CA LEU A 110 -19.51 5.62 -8.77
C LEU A 110 -20.51 5.42 -9.91
N ARG A 111 -21.34 6.43 -10.23
CA ARG A 111 -22.30 6.35 -11.36
C ARG A 111 -21.63 6.22 -12.73
N HIS A 112 -20.36 6.59 -12.86
CA HIS A 112 -19.55 6.36 -14.07
C HIS A 112 -18.81 5.01 -14.04
N GLY A 113 -19.06 4.17 -13.05
CA GLY A 113 -18.36 2.89 -12.89
C GLY A 113 -16.92 3.04 -12.38
N ILE A 114 -16.60 4.19 -11.79
CA ILE A 114 -15.26 4.52 -11.27
C ILE A 114 -15.33 4.57 -9.75
N GLY A 115 -14.57 3.72 -9.07
CA GLY A 115 -14.35 3.75 -7.63
C GLY A 115 -13.11 4.57 -7.26
N LEU A 116 -13.16 5.28 -6.15
CA LEU A 116 -12.00 5.88 -5.51
C LEU A 116 -11.80 5.21 -4.15
N HIS A 117 -10.57 4.78 -3.86
CA HIS A 117 -10.27 4.08 -2.61
C HIS A 117 -8.90 4.44 -2.05
N HIS A 118 -8.86 5.11 -0.91
CA HIS A 118 -7.64 5.42 -0.15
C HIS A 118 -7.96 5.63 1.33
N ALA A 119 -6.93 5.61 2.18
CA ALA A 119 -7.08 5.70 3.64
C ALA A 119 -7.74 6.99 4.14
N GLY A 120 -7.65 8.09 3.38
CA GLY A 120 -8.28 9.38 3.72
C GLY A 120 -9.79 9.44 3.47
N LEU A 121 -10.39 8.43 2.85
CA LEU A 121 -11.85 8.35 2.69
C LEU A 121 -12.52 7.83 3.95
N LEU A 122 -13.76 8.28 4.19
CA LEU A 122 -14.60 7.73 5.23
C LEU A 122 -14.74 6.20 5.08
N PRO A 123 -14.66 5.42 6.17
CA PRO A 123 -14.77 3.97 6.12
C PRO A 123 -16.00 3.47 5.33
N LYS A 124 -17.16 4.12 5.51
CA LYS A 124 -18.39 3.78 4.80
C LYS A 124 -18.26 3.87 3.27
N TYR A 125 -17.46 4.82 2.76
CA TYR A 125 -17.25 4.96 1.31
C TYR A 125 -16.28 3.92 0.77
N ARG A 126 -15.26 3.55 1.55
CA ARG A 126 -14.36 2.46 1.19
C ARG A 126 -15.11 1.14 1.08
N VAL A 127 -15.91 0.81 2.10
CA VAL A 127 -16.76 -0.40 2.10
C VAL A 127 -17.73 -0.39 0.92
N LEU A 128 -18.32 0.76 0.57
CA LEU A 128 -19.21 0.88 -0.59
C LEU A 128 -18.49 0.55 -1.90
N VAL A 129 -17.27 1.09 -2.12
CA VAL A 129 -16.46 0.74 -3.31
C VAL A 129 -16.18 -0.76 -3.37
N GLU A 130 -15.81 -1.35 -2.25
CA GLU A 130 -15.53 -2.79 -2.15
C GLU A 130 -16.76 -3.63 -2.51
N GLN A 131 -17.93 -3.29 -1.98
CA GLN A 131 -19.20 -3.96 -2.27
C GLN A 131 -19.60 -3.84 -3.74
N LEU A 132 -19.49 -2.63 -4.32
CA LEU A 132 -19.79 -2.42 -5.74
C LEU A 132 -18.81 -3.16 -6.66
N ALA A 133 -17.53 -3.19 -6.30
CA ALA A 133 -16.52 -3.95 -7.03
C ALA A 133 -16.78 -5.45 -6.96
N GLN A 134 -17.14 -6.00 -5.80
CA GLN A 134 -17.50 -7.41 -5.62
C GLN A 134 -18.73 -7.80 -6.44
N LYS A 135 -19.66 -6.87 -6.63
CA LYS A 135 -20.85 -7.05 -7.52
C LYS A 135 -20.52 -6.89 -9.00
N GLY A 136 -19.26 -6.60 -9.37
CA GLY A 136 -18.85 -6.39 -10.75
C GLY A 136 -19.34 -5.06 -11.37
N LEU A 137 -19.80 -4.12 -10.57
CA LEU A 137 -20.38 -2.86 -11.01
C LEU A 137 -19.36 -1.75 -11.30
N LEU A 138 -18.09 -1.93 -10.90
CA LEU A 138 -17.03 -0.97 -11.15
C LEU A 138 -16.07 -1.48 -12.22
N LYS A 139 -15.83 -0.65 -13.23
CA LYS A 139 -14.85 -0.92 -14.30
C LYS A 139 -13.44 -0.49 -13.92
N ILE A 140 -13.34 0.59 -13.13
CA ILE A 140 -12.09 1.21 -12.75
C ILE A 140 -12.12 1.47 -11.26
N ILE A 141 -10.99 1.27 -10.60
CA ILE A 141 -10.80 1.65 -9.20
C ILE A 141 -9.48 2.42 -9.13
N CYS A 142 -9.55 3.73 -8.89
CA CYS A 142 -8.39 4.54 -8.58
C CYS A 142 -8.11 4.46 -7.09
N GLY A 143 -6.86 4.19 -6.72
CA GLY A 143 -6.54 4.11 -5.31
C GLY A 143 -5.04 4.13 -5.04
N THR A 144 -4.69 4.18 -3.75
CA THR A 144 -3.29 4.12 -3.33
C THR A 144 -2.84 2.66 -3.17
N ASP A 145 -1.53 2.44 -3.18
CA ASP A 145 -0.89 1.13 -3.03
C ASP A 145 -1.38 0.33 -1.81
N THR A 146 -2.06 1.00 -0.86
CA THR A 146 -2.66 0.38 0.33
C THR A 146 -3.97 -0.36 0.09
N LEU A 147 -4.66 -0.17 -1.05
CA LEU A 147 -5.91 -0.89 -1.38
C LEU A 147 -5.76 -2.42 -1.33
N GLY A 148 -4.56 -2.89 -1.42
CA GLY A 148 -4.28 -4.31 -1.44
C GLY A 148 -4.15 -4.99 -0.07
N VAL A 149 -4.18 -4.27 1.04
CA VAL A 149 -3.97 -4.85 2.37
C VAL A 149 -5.32 -5.10 3.04
N GLY A 150 -5.71 -6.37 3.16
CA GLY A 150 -6.93 -6.78 3.88
C GLY A 150 -8.25 -6.60 3.11
N VAL A 151 -8.23 -6.19 1.83
CA VAL A 151 -9.44 -5.94 1.04
C VAL A 151 -9.55 -6.97 -0.09
N ASN A 152 -10.69 -7.63 -0.17
CA ASN A 152 -11.01 -8.57 -1.24
C ASN A 152 -11.77 -7.87 -2.38
N VAL A 153 -11.03 -7.11 -3.20
CA VAL A 153 -11.57 -6.47 -4.41
C VAL A 153 -11.14 -7.28 -5.63
N PRO A 154 -12.09 -7.69 -6.49
CA PRO A 154 -11.74 -8.42 -7.70
C PRO A 154 -11.05 -7.49 -8.70
N ILE A 155 -9.78 -7.74 -9.00
CA ILE A 155 -8.96 -6.95 -9.91
C ILE A 155 -8.45 -7.88 -11.02
N ARG A 156 -8.76 -7.56 -12.28
CA ARG A 156 -8.20 -8.28 -13.43
C ARG A 156 -6.90 -7.64 -13.91
N THR A 157 -6.88 -6.30 -13.95
CA THR A 157 -5.72 -5.53 -14.40
C THR A 157 -5.22 -4.59 -13.32
N VAL A 158 -3.93 -4.57 -13.08
CA VAL A 158 -3.22 -3.56 -12.27
C VAL A 158 -2.49 -2.60 -13.20
N LEU A 159 -2.79 -1.31 -13.10
CA LEU A 159 -2.12 -0.24 -13.83
C LEU A 159 -1.33 0.62 -12.84
N LEU A 160 -0.01 0.58 -12.93
CA LEU A 160 0.90 1.39 -12.12
C LEU A 160 1.12 2.74 -12.83
N THR A 161 0.74 3.83 -12.21
CA THR A 161 0.94 5.18 -12.78
C THR A 161 2.39 5.63 -12.73
N ARG A 162 3.19 5.06 -11.83
CA ARG A 162 4.63 5.28 -11.70
C ARG A 162 5.30 4.09 -11.01
N LEU A 163 6.62 3.99 -11.15
CA LEU A 163 7.43 2.96 -10.48
C LEU A 163 8.27 3.53 -9.33
N THR A 164 7.87 4.68 -8.81
CA THR A 164 8.54 5.36 -7.69
C THR A 164 7.53 5.77 -6.63
N LYS A 165 7.96 5.76 -5.36
CA LYS A 165 7.14 6.23 -4.23
C LYS A 165 7.98 6.96 -3.19
N TYR A 166 7.34 7.73 -2.34
CA TYR A 166 7.98 8.33 -1.17
C TYR A 166 8.21 7.26 -0.09
N SER A 167 9.46 7.09 0.33
CA SER A 167 9.87 6.05 1.29
C SER A 167 9.77 6.49 2.76
N GLY A 168 9.27 7.70 3.03
CA GLY A 168 9.31 8.35 4.35
C GLY A 168 10.48 9.33 4.51
N ALA A 169 11.51 9.23 3.66
CA ALA A 169 12.67 10.14 3.65
C ALA A 169 12.85 10.80 2.29
N LYS A 170 12.72 10.06 1.20
CA LYS A 170 12.90 10.52 -0.19
C LYS A 170 12.05 9.72 -1.16
N VAL A 171 11.85 10.26 -2.36
CA VAL A 171 11.27 9.50 -3.47
C VAL A 171 12.32 8.50 -3.96
N ALA A 172 11.92 7.25 -4.12
CA ALA A 172 12.78 6.17 -4.60
C ALA A 172 11.98 5.20 -5.49
N THR A 173 12.68 4.41 -6.29
CA THR A 173 12.07 3.31 -7.05
C THR A 173 11.38 2.33 -6.09
N LEU A 174 10.28 1.74 -6.53
CA LEU A 174 9.59 0.69 -5.78
C LEU A 174 10.56 -0.44 -5.44
N THR A 175 10.41 -1.00 -4.24
CA THR A 175 11.08 -2.25 -3.91
C THR A 175 10.44 -3.40 -4.70
N ALA A 176 11.17 -4.49 -4.92
CA ALA A 176 10.61 -5.68 -5.55
C ALA A 176 9.42 -6.23 -4.74
N ARG A 177 9.49 -6.15 -3.41
CA ARG A 177 8.41 -6.50 -2.50
C ARG A 177 7.16 -5.69 -2.77
N ASP A 178 7.26 -4.34 -2.81
CA ASP A 178 6.13 -3.46 -3.09
C ASP A 178 5.52 -3.78 -4.46
N PHE A 179 6.38 -3.90 -5.47
CA PHE A 179 5.97 -4.22 -6.83
C PHE A 179 5.18 -5.54 -6.89
N HIS A 180 5.72 -6.62 -6.35
CA HIS A 180 5.04 -7.92 -6.35
C HIS A 180 3.78 -7.94 -5.49
N GLN A 181 3.74 -7.19 -4.40
CA GLN A 181 2.56 -7.08 -3.55
C GLN A 181 1.41 -6.38 -4.27
N ILE A 182 1.72 -5.32 -5.02
CA ILE A 182 0.73 -4.55 -5.81
C ILE A 182 0.31 -5.36 -7.03
N THR A 183 1.25 -5.81 -7.85
CA THR A 183 0.97 -6.54 -9.09
C THR A 183 0.37 -7.92 -8.85
N GLY A 184 0.67 -8.51 -7.68
CA GLY A 184 0.09 -9.74 -7.21
C GLY A 184 -1.44 -9.71 -7.05
N ARG A 185 -2.08 -8.55 -7.13
CA ARG A 185 -3.53 -8.38 -7.12
C ARG A 185 -4.20 -8.64 -8.46
N ALA A 186 -3.44 -8.56 -9.55
CA ALA A 186 -4.00 -8.81 -10.89
C ALA A 186 -4.35 -10.29 -11.09
N GLY A 187 -5.48 -10.54 -11.74
CA GLY A 187 -5.98 -11.87 -12.04
C GLY A 187 -6.71 -12.54 -10.86
N ARG A 188 -7.95 -12.92 -11.09
CA ARG A 188 -8.85 -13.52 -10.09
C ARG A 188 -8.86 -15.03 -10.23
N LYS A 189 -8.40 -15.74 -9.22
CA LYS A 189 -8.47 -17.22 -9.21
C LYS A 189 -9.92 -17.68 -9.35
N GLY A 190 -10.17 -18.56 -10.33
CA GLY A 190 -11.50 -19.09 -10.63
C GLY A 190 -12.37 -18.23 -11.57
N PHE A 191 -11.89 -17.06 -12.00
CA PHE A 191 -12.60 -16.16 -12.92
C PHE A 191 -11.77 -15.73 -14.12
N ASP A 192 -10.46 -15.55 -13.95
CA ASP A 192 -9.57 -15.08 -14.99
C ASP A 192 -8.50 -16.14 -15.30
N ASP A 193 -8.22 -16.34 -16.57
CA ASP A 193 -7.13 -17.20 -17.04
C ASP A 193 -5.80 -16.46 -17.02
N ILE A 194 -5.83 -15.12 -17.17
CA ILE A 194 -4.67 -14.24 -17.23
C ILE A 194 -4.98 -12.94 -16.47
N GLY A 195 -4.03 -12.50 -15.65
CA GLY A 195 -4.01 -11.17 -15.05
C GLY A 195 -3.08 -10.23 -15.82
N TYR A 196 -3.40 -8.95 -15.87
CA TYR A 196 -2.63 -7.96 -16.62
C TYR A 196 -1.97 -6.97 -15.69
N VAL A 197 -0.73 -6.62 -16.00
CA VAL A 197 0.03 -5.59 -15.30
C VAL A 197 0.55 -4.59 -16.32
N VAL A 198 0.12 -3.35 -16.19
CA VAL A 198 0.57 -2.24 -17.04
C VAL A 198 1.32 -1.24 -16.18
N ALA A 199 2.49 -0.78 -16.64
CA ALA A 199 3.20 0.32 -16.00
C ALA A 199 3.33 1.47 -17.00
N MET A 200 2.90 2.67 -16.58
CA MET A 200 3.01 3.88 -17.38
C MET A 200 4.44 4.41 -17.38
N ALA A 201 4.91 4.86 -18.52
CA ALA A 201 6.12 5.68 -18.61
C ALA A 201 5.88 7.06 -17.94
N PRO A 202 6.95 7.79 -17.57
CA PRO A 202 6.82 9.16 -17.12
C PRO A 202 6.10 10.04 -18.13
N GLU A 203 5.27 10.97 -17.65
CA GLU A 203 4.43 11.84 -18.50
C GLU A 203 5.23 12.54 -19.60
N HIS A 204 6.40 13.11 -19.26
CA HIS A 204 7.27 13.78 -20.24
C HIS A 204 7.78 12.82 -21.35
N VAL A 205 7.94 11.51 -21.05
CA VAL A 205 8.31 10.49 -22.05
C VAL A 205 7.13 10.26 -23.00
N VAL A 206 5.93 10.06 -22.45
CA VAL A 206 4.71 9.86 -23.26
C VAL A 206 4.43 11.09 -24.14
N GLU A 207 4.56 12.29 -23.60
CA GLU A 207 4.36 13.51 -24.38
C GLU A 207 5.38 13.67 -25.50
N ASN A 208 6.65 13.38 -25.22
CA ASN A 208 7.70 13.41 -26.22
C ASN A 208 7.44 12.39 -27.34
N ALA A 209 7.05 11.16 -26.97
CA ALA A 209 6.68 10.13 -27.94
C ALA A 209 5.48 10.56 -28.82
N LYS A 210 4.46 11.19 -28.23
CA LYS A 210 3.32 11.75 -29.00
C LYS A 210 3.75 12.86 -29.96
N GLN A 211 4.66 13.74 -29.54
CA GLN A 211 5.18 14.80 -30.40
C GLN A 211 6.03 14.24 -31.54
N GLU A 212 6.87 13.23 -31.27
CA GLU A 212 7.64 12.53 -32.30
C GLU A 212 6.73 11.83 -33.31
N ALA A 213 5.68 11.14 -32.84
CA ALA A 213 4.70 10.47 -33.71
C ALA A 213 3.95 11.48 -34.61
N LYS A 214 3.59 12.67 -34.10
CA LYS A 214 2.97 13.75 -34.89
C LYS A 214 3.92 14.37 -35.91
N ALA A 215 5.22 14.38 -35.64
CA ALA A 215 6.25 14.88 -36.54
C ALA A 215 6.80 13.80 -37.48
N ALA A 216 6.38 12.55 -37.32
CA ALA A 216 6.78 11.44 -38.16
C ALA A 216 6.37 11.70 -39.61
N GLY A 217 7.34 11.66 -40.54
CA GLY A 217 7.17 12.03 -41.95
C GLY A 217 7.68 13.42 -42.33
N ASP A 218 8.03 14.29 -41.36
CA ASP A 218 8.64 15.60 -41.63
C ASP A 218 9.96 15.77 -40.89
N ALA A 219 11.06 15.54 -41.60
CA ALA A 219 12.41 15.61 -41.05
C ALA A 219 12.78 17.01 -40.51
N LYS A 220 12.15 18.10 -41.04
CA LYS A 220 12.37 19.47 -40.56
C LYS A 220 11.66 19.70 -39.21
N LYS A 221 10.46 19.14 -39.03
CA LYS A 221 9.72 19.21 -37.77
C LYS A 221 10.42 18.38 -36.70
N LEU A 222 10.87 17.17 -37.01
CA LEU A 222 11.64 16.33 -36.08
C LEU A 222 12.91 17.00 -35.55
N LYS A 223 13.67 17.72 -36.43
CA LYS A 223 14.87 18.46 -36.00
C LYS A 223 14.58 19.68 -35.10
N LYS A 224 13.39 20.27 -35.22
CA LYS A 224 12.96 21.44 -34.42
C LYS A 224 12.22 21.05 -33.13
N LEU A 225 11.99 19.77 -32.89
CA LEU A 225 11.21 19.29 -31.76
C LEU A 225 11.99 19.48 -30.46
N VAL A 226 11.45 20.32 -29.57
CA VAL A 226 12.01 20.53 -28.23
C VAL A 226 11.40 19.50 -27.29
N LYS A 227 12.21 18.53 -26.84
CA LYS A 227 11.76 17.50 -25.89
C LYS A 227 11.50 18.12 -24.51
N ARG A 228 10.36 17.76 -23.92
CA ARG A 228 10.05 18.09 -22.54
C ARG A 228 11.04 17.39 -21.60
N LYS A 229 11.69 18.16 -20.75
CA LYS A 229 12.61 17.63 -19.73
C LYS A 229 11.86 17.13 -18.50
N PRO A 230 12.38 16.16 -17.75
CA PRO A 230 11.80 15.77 -16.47
C PRO A 230 11.82 16.98 -15.50
N PRO A 231 10.85 17.06 -14.55
CA PRO A 231 10.88 18.04 -13.47
C PRO A 231 12.17 17.94 -12.64
N GLU A 232 12.56 19.04 -11.99
CA GLU A 232 13.70 19.03 -11.09
C GLU A 232 13.48 18.07 -9.92
N GLY A 233 14.50 17.29 -9.55
CA GLY A 233 14.40 16.26 -8.50
C GLY A 233 13.61 15.02 -8.89
N PHE A 234 13.24 14.87 -10.16
CA PHE A 234 12.49 13.71 -10.64
C PHE A 234 13.31 12.43 -10.58
N VAL A 235 12.78 11.42 -9.88
CA VAL A 235 13.35 10.07 -9.92
C VAL A 235 12.75 9.32 -11.11
N GLY A 236 13.55 9.12 -12.13
CA GLY A 236 13.13 8.47 -13.39
C GLY A 236 12.94 6.97 -13.26
N TRP A 237 12.11 6.41 -14.14
CA TRP A 237 11.99 4.98 -14.39
C TRP A 237 11.81 4.73 -15.88
N SER A 238 12.09 3.50 -16.31
CA SER A 238 12.04 3.06 -17.70
C SER A 238 11.47 1.64 -17.82
N GLY A 239 11.32 1.15 -19.05
CA GLY A 239 10.99 -0.24 -19.32
C GLY A 239 12.02 -1.23 -18.73
N GLU A 240 13.29 -0.87 -18.66
CA GLU A 240 14.31 -1.68 -17.99
C GLU A 240 14.08 -1.75 -16.48
N THR A 241 13.70 -0.63 -15.84
CA THR A 241 13.32 -0.61 -14.42
C THR A 241 12.16 -1.55 -14.18
N PHE A 242 11.15 -1.51 -15.06
CA PHE A 242 9.99 -2.39 -14.99
C PHE A 242 10.37 -3.87 -15.13
N THR A 243 11.21 -4.21 -16.11
CA THR A 243 11.70 -5.59 -16.32
C THR A 243 12.53 -6.09 -15.14
N LYS A 244 13.39 -5.25 -14.57
CA LYS A 244 14.16 -5.59 -13.37
C LYS A 244 13.25 -5.90 -12.17
N LEU A 245 12.19 -5.11 -11.95
CA LEU A 245 11.23 -5.33 -10.87
C LEU A 245 10.45 -6.64 -11.03
N GLN A 246 10.14 -7.05 -12.26
CA GLN A 246 9.44 -8.32 -12.53
C GLN A 246 10.25 -9.54 -12.08
N SER A 247 11.55 -9.53 -12.30
CA SER A 247 12.46 -10.67 -12.03
C SER A 247 13.13 -10.60 -10.66
N ALA A 248 13.13 -9.43 -10.01
CA ALA A 248 13.78 -9.23 -8.72
C ALA A 248 13.10 -10.01 -7.60
N ALA A 249 13.89 -10.69 -6.78
CA ALA A 249 13.38 -11.31 -5.55
C ALA A 249 12.98 -10.23 -4.53
N PRO A 250 11.88 -10.44 -3.78
CA PRO A 250 11.50 -9.53 -2.71
C PRO A 250 12.63 -9.38 -1.68
N GLU A 251 12.89 -8.16 -1.27
CA GLU A 251 13.90 -7.85 -0.26
C GLU A 251 13.58 -8.55 1.06
N PRO A 252 14.56 -8.92 1.90
CA PRO A 252 14.31 -9.46 3.22
C PRO A 252 13.54 -8.45 4.08
N LEU A 253 12.72 -8.96 5.00
CA LEU A 253 12.05 -8.09 5.98
C LEU A 253 13.08 -7.51 6.93
N VAL A 254 13.00 -6.20 7.13
CA VAL A 254 13.83 -5.49 8.10
C VAL A 254 12.93 -5.10 9.28
N SER A 255 13.39 -5.37 10.48
CA SER A 255 12.69 -4.99 11.69
C SER A 255 12.56 -3.45 11.78
N ARG A 256 11.40 -2.98 12.22
CA ARG A 256 11.13 -1.58 12.55
C ARG A 256 10.84 -1.41 14.04
N PHE A 257 11.37 -2.31 14.85
CA PHE A 257 11.19 -2.26 16.27
C PHE A 257 11.76 -0.95 16.84
N GLN A 258 10.95 -0.25 17.64
CA GLN A 258 11.34 1.00 18.29
C GLN A 258 10.79 1.03 19.70
N VAL A 259 11.61 1.43 20.65
CA VAL A 259 11.16 1.66 22.02
C VAL A 259 10.63 3.07 22.16
N THR A 260 9.33 3.17 22.42
CA THR A 260 8.62 4.44 22.66
C THR A 260 8.04 4.48 24.07
N HIS A 261 7.64 5.67 24.55
CA HIS A 261 6.92 5.82 25.82
C HIS A 261 5.66 4.95 25.86
N ALA A 262 4.85 5.00 24.81
CA ALA A 262 3.60 4.22 24.74
C ALA A 262 3.85 2.71 24.85
N MET A 263 4.85 2.19 24.11
CA MET A 263 5.24 0.79 24.22
C MET A 263 5.71 0.44 25.63
N LEU A 264 6.58 1.26 26.22
CA LEU A 264 7.10 1.03 27.56
C LEU A 264 5.98 1.01 28.60
N LEU A 265 5.07 1.99 28.57
CA LEU A 265 3.92 2.04 29.47
C LEU A 265 3.04 0.80 29.30
N GLN A 266 2.72 0.41 28.06
CA GLN A 266 1.91 -0.77 27.78
C GLN A 266 2.55 -2.07 28.29
N VAL A 267 3.89 -2.21 28.19
CA VAL A 267 4.59 -3.38 28.70
C VAL A 267 4.64 -3.37 30.23
N LEU A 268 4.89 -2.19 30.83
CA LEU A 268 4.96 -2.03 32.28
C LEU A 268 3.59 -2.19 32.98
N SER A 269 2.47 -1.95 32.27
CA SER A 269 1.11 -2.13 32.79
C SER A 269 0.65 -3.59 32.86
N ARG A 270 1.39 -4.50 32.21
CA ARG A 270 1.01 -5.94 32.19
C ARG A 270 1.19 -6.56 33.58
N LYS A 271 0.43 -7.61 33.86
CA LYS A 271 0.63 -8.44 35.06
C LYS A 271 2.04 -9.04 35.06
N GLY A 272 2.74 -8.99 36.20
CA GLY A 272 4.07 -9.55 36.39
C GLY A 272 5.19 -8.49 36.37
N ASP A 273 6.41 -8.91 36.08
CA ASP A 273 7.58 -8.04 36.03
C ASP A 273 7.70 -7.37 34.67
N GLY A 274 7.15 -6.16 34.52
CA GLY A 274 7.17 -5.38 33.29
C GLY A 274 8.59 -5.00 32.83
N CYS A 275 9.55 -4.82 33.76
CA CYS A 275 10.94 -4.56 33.40
C CYS A 275 11.57 -5.77 32.72
N ARG A 276 11.37 -6.96 33.27
CA ARG A 276 11.83 -8.22 32.68
C ARG A 276 11.15 -8.49 31.34
N ALA A 277 9.83 -8.21 31.24
CA ALA A 277 9.10 -8.33 30.01
C ALA A 277 9.66 -7.42 28.90
N MET A 278 10.04 -6.17 29.23
CA MET A 278 10.68 -5.25 28.28
C MET A 278 12.06 -5.74 27.84
N GLN A 279 12.86 -6.27 28.76
CA GLN A 279 14.16 -6.88 28.43
C GLN A 279 14.01 -8.05 27.46
N HIS A 280 13.06 -8.96 27.71
CA HIS A 280 12.75 -10.08 26.80
C HIS A 280 12.28 -9.58 25.44
N LEU A 281 11.39 -8.58 25.40
CA LEU A 281 10.89 -8.02 24.15
C LEU A 281 12.02 -7.46 23.28
N ILE A 282 13.01 -6.78 23.88
CA ILE A 282 14.20 -6.30 23.16
C ILE A 282 15.10 -7.48 22.76
N ALA A 283 15.34 -8.42 23.64
CA ALA A 283 16.22 -9.57 23.40
C ALA A 283 15.69 -10.47 22.25
N ASP A 284 14.38 -10.70 22.22
CA ASP A 284 13.71 -11.53 21.21
C ASP A 284 13.38 -10.77 19.90
N SER A 285 13.60 -9.46 19.84
CA SER A 285 13.43 -8.69 18.61
C SER A 285 14.40 -9.15 17.51
N HIS A 286 14.01 -8.99 16.24
CA HIS A 286 14.86 -9.32 15.08
C HIS A 286 15.85 -8.20 14.72
N GLU A 287 16.26 -7.46 15.72
CA GLU A 287 17.27 -6.40 15.60
C GLU A 287 18.70 -6.96 15.72
N THR A 288 19.66 -6.23 15.17
CA THR A 288 21.09 -6.56 15.35
C THR A 288 21.53 -6.37 16.81
N PRO A 289 22.61 -7.03 17.27
CA PRO A 289 23.13 -6.85 18.62
C PRO A 289 23.38 -5.38 18.99
N ALA A 290 23.89 -4.57 18.04
CA ALA A 290 24.12 -3.14 18.25
C ALA A 290 22.80 -2.38 18.44
N GLN A 291 21.78 -2.68 17.65
CA GLN A 291 20.45 -2.08 17.79
C GLN A 291 19.76 -2.50 19.09
N LYS A 292 19.85 -3.77 19.49
CA LYS A 292 19.35 -4.25 20.79
C LYS A 292 19.96 -3.47 21.96
N LYS A 293 21.27 -3.22 21.91
CA LYS A 293 21.96 -2.39 22.90
C LYS A 293 21.44 -0.95 22.92
N ALA A 294 21.27 -0.35 21.74
CA ALA A 294 20.69 1.00 21.61
C ALA A 294 19.25 1.06 22.15
N HIS A 295 18.41 0.08 21.84
CA HIS A 295 17.04 -0.03 22.37
C HIS A 295 17.01 -0.20 23.89
N THR A 296 17.93 -0.98 24.45
CA THR A 296 18.06 -1.11 25.91
C THR A 296 18.42 0.22 26.55
N THR A 297 19.40 0.94 26.00
CA THR A 297 19.76 2.29 26.47
C THR A 297 18.56 3.24 26.35
N ARG A 298 17.84 3.20 25.25
CA ARG A 298 16.64 4.03 25.04
C ARG A 298 15.53 3.69 26.03
N ALA A 299 15.29 2.42 26.28
CA ALA A 299 14.30 1.97 27.27
C ALA A 299 14.62 2.54 28.67
N TRP A 300 15.88 2.50 29.08
CA TRP A 300 16.33 3.09 30.34
C TRP A 300 16.16 4.60 30.40
N GLN A 301 16.47 5.33 29.35
CA GLN A 301 16.27 6.78 29.28
C GLN A 301 14.79 7.14 29.45
N LEU A 302 13.91 6.45 28.73
CA LEU A 302 12.47 6.66 28.81
C LEU A 302 11.90 6.26 30.17
N PHE A 303 12.37 5.14 30.73
CA PHE A 303 11.97 4.69 32.05
C PHE A 303 12.30 5.71 33.12
N ARG A 304 13.52 6.28 33.11
CA ARG A 304 13.89 7.34 34.04
C ARG A 304 13.04 8.59 33.88
N SER A 305 12.77 9.01 32.65
CA SER A 305 11.88 10.15 32.38
C SER A 305 10.47 9.93 32.95
N LEU A 306 9.93 8.70 32.83
CA LEU A 306 8.63 8.36 33.40
C LEU A 306 8.62 8.36 34.94
N LEU A 307 9.71 7.90 35.57
CA LEU A 307 9.90 7.97 37.05
C LEU A 307 9.99 9.40 37.56
N GLU A 308 10.81 10.22 36.91
CA GLU A 308 11.01 11.64 37.29
C GLU A 308 9.70 12.42 37.21
N ARG A 309 8.84 12.09 36.23
CA ARG A 309 7.54 12.70 36.04
C ARG A 309 6.42 12.04 36.86
N LYS A 310 6.75 11.05 37.71
CA LYS A 310 5.80 10.30 38.54
C LYS A 310 4.69 9.61 37.76
N ILE A 311 4.91 9.35 36.46
CA ILE A 311 3.99 8.58 35.63
C ILE A 311 4.05 7.10 36.00
N ILE A 312 5.22 6.64 36.41
CA ILE A 312 5.45 5.32 37.01
C ILE A 312 6.09 5.48 38.37
N GLU A 313 5.79 4.60 39.30
CA GLU A 313 6.35 4.56 40.63
C GLU A 313 6.87 3.16 40.96
N ILE A 314 7.98 3.09 41.73
CA ILE A 314 8.51 1.82 42.21
C ILE A 314 7.81 1.47 43.50
N ARG A 315 7.12 0.33 43.54
CA ARG A 315 6.45 -0.15 44.76
C ARG A 315 7.46 -0.60 45.83
N PRO A 316 7.12 -0.42 47.09
CA PRO A 316 7.87 -1.02 48.19
C PRO A 316 7.94 -2.55 48.05
N LYS A 317 9.04 -3.18 48.46
CA LYS A 317 9.23 -4.65 48.36
C LYS A 317 8.10 -5.46 49.03
N ALA A 318 7.49 -4.94 50.09
CA ALA A 318 6.36 -5.57 50.79
C ALA A 318 5.11 -5.72 49.89
N GLU A 319 4.95 -4.89 48.88
CA GLU A 319 3.78 -4.89 47.99
C GLU A 319 4.00 -5.71 46.68
N HIS A 320 5.22 -6.20 46.45
CA HIS A 320 5.53 -6.94 45.22
C HIS A 320 4.72 -8.22 45.03
N ALA A 321 4.28 -8.86 46.13
CA ALA A 321 3.50 -10.08 46.09
C ALA A 321 2.08 -9.88 45.48
N HIS A 322 1.56 -8.65 45.53
CA HIS A 322 0.18 -8.33 45.11
C HIS A 322 0.10 -7.55 43.81
N GLY A 323 1.20 -7.19 43.12
CA GLY A 323 1.03 -6.38 41.94
C GLY A 323 2.26 -5.96 41.15
N GLY A 324 3.36 -6.69 41.18
CA GLY A 324 4.59 -6.34 40.43
C GLY A 324 5.37 -5.17 41.06
N LYS A 325 6.60 -4.93 40.53
CA LYS A 325 7.53 -3.93 41.07
C LYS A 325 7.17 -2.48 40.80
N LEU A 326 6.30 -2.24 39.85
CA LEU A 326 5.94 -0.91 39.36
C LEU A 326 4.44 -0.65 39.47
N ARG A 327 4.11 0.59 39.73
CA ARG A 327 2.74 1.12 39.64
C ARG A 327 2.68 2.20 38.58
N LEU A 328 1.68 2.15 37.72
CA LEU A 328 1.31 3.26 36.84
C LEU A 328 0.40 4.20 37.62
N ASN A 329 0.68 5.49 37.57
CA ASN A 329 -0.19 6.50 38.14
C ASN A 329 -1.35 6.76 37.19
N ILE A 330 -2.52 6.19 37.52
CA ILE A 330 -3.72 6.23 36.67
C ILE A 330 -4.39 7.61 36.75
N ASP A 331 -4.15 8.37 37.83
CA ASP A 331 -4.79 9.68 38.05
C ASP A 331 -4.40 10.74 37.00
N LEU A 332 -3.35 10.45 36.17
CA LEU A 332 -2.95 11.27 35.04
C LEU A 332 -3.80 11.01 33.76
N GLN A 333 -4.67 10.01 33.75
CA GLN A 333 -5.51 9.71 32.58
C GLN A 333 -6.79 10.54 32.52
N ASP A 334 -7.19 11.13 33.62
CA ASP A 334 -8.40 11.96 33.71
C ASP A 334 -8.20 13.41 33.20
N ASP A 335 -6.93 13.81 32.93
CA ASP A 335 -6.56 15.15 32.46
C ASP A 335 -6.11 15.20 30.96
N PHE A 336 -6.37 14.15 30.17
CA PHE A 336 -6.06 14.13 28.72
C PHE A 336 -7.29 13.92 27.88
#